data_4625a9da3826daa27b71ee2f7d5648d8
#
_entry.id   4625a9da3826daa27b71ee2f7d5648d8
#
_cell.length_a   1.000
_cell.length_b   1.000
_cell.length_c   1.000
_cell.angle_alpha   90.00
_cell.angle_beta   90.00
_cell.angle_gamma   90.00
#
_symmetry.space_group_name_H-M   'P 1'
#
loop_
_entity.id
_entity.type
_entity.pdbx_description
1 polymer ?
#
loop_
_entity_poly.entity_id
_entity_poly.type
_entity_poly.pdbx_seq_one_letter_code
_entity_poly.pdbx_strand_id
1 'polypeptide(L)'
;IGTNEELKRLTKELRKRGISLCLDVVMNHTADTHEWAIRAKRGEQEFMDCYQCYETREIPDQFEKTMPQVFPETAPGNFTWCEEMHRHVLTTFYTYQWDLNYHNPKVFNEMIGNILYLANLGVEVFRIDAVPYIWKQLGTNCRNLPQVHTIVRMMRMICEIVCPGVLLLGEVVMAPEKVVPY
;
A
#
# COMPACT_ATOMS: atom_id res chain seq x y z
N ILE A 1 -13.20 -2.14 -14.65
CA ILE A 1 -13.19 -3.45 -15.32
C ILE A 1 -14.18 -4.36 -14.60
N GLY A 2 -15.41 -4.41 -15.04
CA GLY A 2 -16.41 -5.29 -14.48
C GLY A 2 -16.97 -4.89 -13.11
N THR A 3 -17.85 -5.74 -12.60
CA THR A 3 -18.58 -5.56 -11.34
C THR A 3 -18.18 -6.63 -10.30
N ASN A 4 -18.53 -6.42 -9.04
CA ASN A 4 -18.32 -7.42 -7.99
C ASN A 4 -19.05 -8.75 -8.28
N GLU A 5 -20.22 -8.69 -8.91
CA GLU A 5 -20.97 -9.90 -9.28
C GLU A 5 -20.29 -10.67 -10.43
N GLU A 6 -19.66 -9.97 -11.35
CA GLU A 6 -18.83 -10.59 -12.39
C GLU A 6 -17.56 -11.22 -11.80
N LEU A 7 -16.93 -10.55 -10.82
CA LEU A 7 -15.78 -11.11 -10.09
C LEU A 7 -16.17 -12.40 -9.36
N LYS A 8 -17.27 -12.41 -8.62
CA LYS A 8 -17.79 -13.62 -7.95
C LYS A 8 -18.07 -14.76 -8.95
N ARG A 9 -18.64 -14.43 -10.11
CA ARG A 9 -18.88 -15.42 -11.17
C ARG A 9 -17.57 -15.97 -11.73
N LEU A 10 -16.60 -15.09 -11.98
CA LEU A 10 -15.28 -15.48 -12.48
C LEU A 10 -14.56 -16.39 -11.48
N THR A 11 -14.45 -16.02 -10.21
CA THR A 11 -13.79 -16.84 -9.18
C THR A 11 -14.44 -18.22 -9.06
N LYS A 12 -15.78 -18.28 -9.10
CA LYS A 12 -16.51 -19.56 -9.06
C LYS A 12 -16.22 -20.44 -10.27
N GLU A 13 -16.16 -19.87 -11.48
CA GLU A 13 -15.88 -20.62 -12.72
C GLU A 13 -14.43 -21.09 -12.77
N LEU A 14 -13.48 -20.28 -12.31
CA LEU A 14 -12.06 -20.67 -12.22
C LEU A 14 -11.89 -21.83 -11.24
N ARG A 15 -12.51 -21.75 -10.05
CA ARG A 15 -12.45 -22.79 -9.01
C ARG A 15 -12.98 -24.14 -9.51
N LYS A 16 -14.06 -24.17 -10.30
CA LYS A 16 -14.58 -25.41 -10.93
C LYS A 16 -13.55 -26.10 -11.85
N ARG A 17 -12.58 -25.33 -12.36
CA ARG A 17 -11.51 -25.81 -13.21
C ARG A 17 -10.19 -26.05 -12.48
N GLY A 18 -10.20 -25.94 -11.12
CA GLY A 18 -8.99 -26.09 -10.29
C GLY A 18 -8.01 -24.92 -10.43
N ILE A 19 -8.51 -23.72 -10.80
CA ILE A 19 -7.69 -22.51 -10.98
C ILE A 19 -8.05 -21.52 -9.88
N SER A 20 -7.05 -21.04 -9.13
CA SER A 20 -7.19 -19.95 -8.18
C SER A 20 -6.92 -18.60 -8.84
N LEU A 21 -7.74 -17.60 -8.52
CA LEU A 21 -7.52 -16.22 -8.98
C LEU A 21 -6.51 -15.53 -8.07
N CYS A 22 -5.45 -15.00 -8.68
CA CYS A 22 -4.50 -14.10 -8.01
C CYS A 22 -4.81 -12.65 -8.40
N LEU A 23 -4.99 -11.77 -7.41
CA LEU A 23 -5.14 -10.33 -7.63
C LEU A 23 -4.01 -9.55 -6.97
N ASP A 24 -3.56 -8.50 -7.65
CA ASP A 24 -2.70 -7.49 -7.06
C ASP A 24 -3.46 -6.64 -6.05
N VAL A 25 -2.83 -6.40 -4.90
CA VAL A 25 -3.29 -5.45 -3.89
C VAL A 25 -2.18 -4.47 -3.58
N VAL A 26 -2.40 -3.22 -3.91
CA VAL A 26 -1.47 -2.13 -3.63
C VAL A 26 -1.70 -1.62 -2.23
N MET A 27 -0.76 -1.89 -1.32
CA MET A 27 -0.86 -1.53 0.10
C MET A 27 -0.05 -0.28 0.44
N ASN A 28 0.97 0.06 -0.35
CA ASN A 28 1.88 1.16 -0.04
C ASN A 28 1.29 2.54 -0.34
N HIS A 29 0.46 2.67 -1.38
CA HIS A 29 -0.02 3.95 -1.88
C HIS A 29 -1.40 3.83 -2.52
N THR A 30 -2.04 4.97 -2.76
CA THR A 30 -3.21 5.09 -3.64
C THR A 30 -2.91 6.05 -4.78
N ALA A 31 -3.75 6.04 -5.82
CA ALA A 31 -3.73 7.12 -6.80
C ALA A 31 -4.21 8.44 -6.16
N ASP A 32 -3.73 9.56 -6.68
CA ASP A 32 -4.16 10.92 -6.29
C ASP A 32 -5.63 11.23 -6.68
N THR A 33 -6.24 10.34 -7.44
CA THR A 33 -7.66 10.31 -7.81
C THR A 33 -8.50 9.35 -6.97
N HIS A 34 -7.89 8.65 -6.02
CA HIS A 34 -8.60 7.80 -5.06
C HIS A 34 -9.53 8.65 -4.18
N GLU A 35 -10.65 8.07 -3.72
CA GLU A 35 -11.63 8.79 -2.91
C GLU A 35 -11.00 9.46 -1.68
N TRP A 36 -10.07 8.78 -1.00
CA TRP A 36 -9.35 9.36 0.14
C TRP A 36 -8.51 10.57 -0.25
N ALA A 37 -7.82 10.52 -1.39
CA ALA A 37 -7.04 11.65 -1.89
C ALA A 37 -7.93 12.82 -2.28
N ILE A 38 -9.08 12.56 -2.92
CA ILE A 38 -10.06 13.60 -3.25
C ILE A 38 -10.60 14.27 -1.99
N ARG A 39 -10.90 13.50 -0.94
CA ARG A 39 -11.38 14.02 0.35
C ARG A 39 -10.30 14.79 1.09
N ALA A 40 -9.05 14.30 1.06
CA ALA A 40 -7.90 15.02 1.59
C ALA A 40 -7.71 16.38 0.89
N LYS A 41 -7.80 16.43 -0.44
CA LYS A 41 -7.75 17.67 -1.24
C LYS A 41 -8.86 18.67 -0.87
N ARG A 42 -9.99 18.20 -0.35
CA ARG A 42 -11.08 19.06 0.17
C ARG A 42 -10.84 19.55 1.59
N GLY A 43 -9.71 19.22 2.21
CA GLY A 43 -9.35 19.62 3.57
C GLY A 43 -9.96 18.75 4.67
N GLU A 44 -10.45 17.55 4.36
CA GLU A 44 -10.95 16.62 5.36
C GLU A 44 -9.76 15.98 6.11
N GLN A 45 -9.50 16.45 7.33
CA GLN A 45 -8.32 16.08 8.12
C GLN A 45 -8.16 14.57 8.29
N GLU A 46 -9.25 13.85 8.51
CA GLU A 46 -9.26 12.39 8.66
C GLU A 46 -8.62 11.66 7.46
N PHE A 47 -8.80 12.21 6.25
CA PHE A 47 -8.22 11.66 5.03
C PHE A 47 -6.82 12.18 4.73
N MET A 48 -6.52 13.40 5.14
CA MET A 48 -5.14 13.93 5.11
C MET A 48 -4.23 13.07 5.99
N ASP A 49 -4.71 12.65 7.17
CA ASP A 49 -3.97 11.79 8.10
C ASP A 49 -3.72 10.37 7.58
N CYS A 50 -4.41 9.97 6.50
CA CYS A 50 -4.15 8.70 5.83
C CYS A 50 -2.89 8.72 4.94
N TYR A 51 -2.32 9.89 4.66
CA TYR A 51 -1.15 10.06 3.82
C TYR A 51 0.03 10.64 4.60
N GLN A 52 1.24 10.38 4.10
CA GLN A 52 2.45 11.04 4.58
C GLN A 52 2.54 12.42 3.90
N CYS A 53 2.01 13.46 4.56
CA CYS A 53 1.99 14.81 3.99
C CYS A 53 2.40 15.88 5.00
N TYR A 54 3.06 16.94 4.53
CA TYR A 54 3.73 17.96 5.35
C TYR A 54 3.51 19.37 4.78
N GLU A 55 3.35 20.39 5.65
CA GLU A 55 3.13 21.79 5.24
C GLU A 55 4.36 22.42 4.61
N THR A 56 5.52 22.09 5.12
CA THR A 56 6.79 22.69 4.71
C THR A 56 7.76 21.63 4.22
N ARG A 57 8.86 22.06 3.59
CA ARG A 57 9.96 21.17 3.16
C ARG A 57 10.83 20.67 4.31
N GLU A 58 10.66 21.15 5.53
CA GLU A 58 11.56 20.82 6.65
C GLU A 58 11.67 19.30 6.89
N ILE A 59 10.55 18.60 7.01
CA ILE A 59 10.53 17.14 7.19
C ILE A 59 10.80 16.40 5.87
N PRO A 60 10.19 16.76 4.73
CA PRO A 60 10.56 16.21 3.42
C PRO A 60 12.06 16.23 3.13
N ASP A 61 12.74 17.35 3.36
CA ASP A 61 14.19 17.48 3.11
C ASP A 61 15.02 16.56 4.05
N GLN A 62 14.53 16.27 5.24
CA GLN A 62 15.17 15.30 6.13
C GLN A 62 15.00 13.87 5.65
N PHE A 63 13.82 13.49 5.14
CA PHE A 63 13.59 12.18 4.52
C PHE A 63 14.49 11.99 3.29
N GLU A 64 14.57 12.97 2.42
CA GLU A 64 15.34 12.90 1.17
C GLU A 64 16.84 12.75 1.38
N LYS A 65 17.39 13.07 2.58
CA LYS A 65 18.81 12.79 2.94
C LYS A 65 19.13 11.30 3.02
N THR A 66 18.15 10.47 3.37
CA THR A 66 18.37 9.04 3.65
C THR A 66 17.52 8.12 2.77
N MET A 67 16.43 8.62 2.22
CA MET A 67 15.49 7.87 1.39
C MET A 67 15.91 7.90 -0.08
N PRO A 68 16.33 6.77 -0.67
CA PRO A 68 16.72 6.74 -2.08
C PRO A 68 15.51 6.86 -2.98
N GLN A 69 15.67 7.55 -4.11
CA GLN A 69 14.66 7.64 -5.15
C GLN A 69 14.54 6.29 -5.88
N VAL A 70 13.32 5.91 -6.26
CA VAL A 70 13.06 4.67 -7.00
C VAL A 70 13.18 4.92 -8.51
N PHE A 71 12.59 5.99 -9.01
CA PHE A 71 12.57 6.36 -10.42
C PHE A 71 13.11 7.78 -10.65
N PRO A 72 14.42 8.05 -10.41
CA PRO A 72 14.96 9.40 -10.44
C PRO A 72 14.86 10.09 -11.80
N GLU A 73 14.81 9.32 -12.90
CA GLU A 73 14.73 9.85 -14.27
C GLU A 73 13.30 10.25 -14.67
N THR A 74 12.29 9.56 -14.16
CA THR A 74 10.88 9.75 -14.54
C THR A 74 10.02 10.41 -13.48
N ALA A 75 10.41 10.27 -12.22
CA ALA A 75 9.75 10.86 -11.05
C ALA A 75 10.80 11.31 -10.02
N PRO A 76 11.52 12.43 -10.30
CA PRO A 76 12.57 12.92 -9.41
C PRO A 76 12.00 13.44 -8.09
N GLY A 77 12.75 13.20 -7.01
CA GLY A 77 12.34 13.50 -5.64
C GLY A 77 11.50 12.40 -5.02
N ASN A 78 11.17 12.58 -3.74
CA ASN A 78 10.29 11.66 -3.00
C ASN A 78 9.02 12.37 -2.50
N PHE A 79 8.83 13.65 -2.83
CA PHE A 79 7.68 14.44 -2.41
C PHE A 79 7.12 15.28 -3.55
N THR A 80 5.81 15.25 -3.69
CA THR A 80 5.05 16.02 -4.67
C THR A 80 4.22 17.09 -3.95
N TRP A 81 4.28 18.34 -4.44
CA TRP A 81 3.43 19.41 -3.95
C TRP A 81 1.98 19.21 -4.41
N CYS A 82 1.05 19.27 -3.46
CA CYS A 82 -0.38 19.27 -3.73
C CYS A 82 -0.94 20.66 -3.43
N GLU A 83 -1.34 21.37 -4.46
CA GLU A 83 -1.82 22.77 -4.35
C GLU A 83 -3.10 22.85 -3.53
N GLU A 84 -4.04 21.93 -3.73
CA GLU A 84 -5.34 21.95 -3.05
C GLU A 84 -5.21 21.73 -1.53
N MET A 85 -4.21 20.97 -1.12
CA MET A 85 -3.96 20.68 0.31
C MET A 85 -2.97 21.66 0.94
N HIS A 86 -2.22 22.41 0.12
CA HIS A 86 -1.01 23.15 0.56
C HIS A 86 -0.06 22.25 1.35
N ARG A 87 0.26 21.06 0.80
CA ARG A 87 1.10 20.02 1.43
C ARG A 87 2.06 19.39 0.42
N HIS A 88 3.22 19.01 0.92
CA HIS A 88 4.12 18.08 0.25
C HIS A 88 3.71 16.65 0.62
N VAL A 89 3.26 15.87 -0.34
CA VAL A 89 2.85 14.47 -0.15
C VAL A 89 4.01 13.56 -0.52
N LEU A 90 4.28 12.56 0.30
CA LEU A 90 5.28 11.53 -0.01
C LEU A 90 4.81 10.70 -1.21
N THR A 91 5.67 10.57 -2.20
CA THR A 91 5.45 9.85 -3.46
C THR A 91 6.69 9.02 -3.78
N THR A 92 6.76 7.84 -3.18
CA THR A 92 7.93 6.93 -3.33
C THR A 92 8.17 6.51 -4.78
N PHE A 93 7.12 6.37 -5.58
CA PHE A 93 7.18 5.88 -6.96
C PHE A 93 6.90 6.99 -7.97
N TYR A 94 5.63 7.26 -8.28
CA TYR A 94 5.23 8.31 -9.21
C TYR A 94 4.48 9.42 -8.50
N THR A 95 4.48 10.62 -9.06
CA THR A 95 3.88 11.83 -8.48
C THR A 95 2.38 11.69 -8.16
N TYR A 96 1.68 10.82 -8.88
CA TYR A 96 0.26 10.52 -8.68
C TYR A 96 0.01 9.33 -7.74
N GLN A 97 1.07 8.71 -7.19
CA GLN A 97 0.99 7.59 -6.24
C GLN A 97 1.35 8.09 -4.84
N TRP A 98 0.33 8.38 -4.04
CA TRP A 98 0.47 8.98 -2.71
C TRP A 98 0.65 7.93 -1.64
N ASP A 99 1.76 7.97 -0.93
CA ASP A 99 2.13 6.99 0.07
C ASP A 99 1.25 7.08 1.31
N LEU A 100 0.72 5.91 1.71
CA LEU A 100 -0.15 5.77 2.86
C LEU A 100 0.61 5.85 4.19
N ASN A 101 -0.04 6.42 5.19
CA ASN A 101 0.50 6.61 6.53
C ASN A 101 0.10 5.45 7.47
N TYR A 102 0.91 4.41 7.52
CA TYR A 102 0.68 3.27 8.44
C TYR A 102 0.95 3.57 9.91
N HIS A 103 1.40 4.77 10.27
CA HIS A 103 1.35 5.24 11.67
C HIS A 103 -0.09 5.51 12.11
N ASN A 104 -1.02 5.71 11.17
CA ASN A 104 -2.45 5.79 11.43
C ASN A 104 -3.06 4.37 11.36
N PRO A 105 -3.54 3.80 12.49
CA PRO A 105 -4.12 2.45 12.52
C PRO A 105 -5.33 2.29 11.59
N LYS A 106 -6.05 3.38 11.29
CA LYS A 106 -7.17 3.36 10.35
C LYS A 106 -6.72 2.87 8.98
N VAL A 107 -5.54 3.29 8.49
CA VAL A 107 -5.00 2.86 7.20
C VAL A 107 -4.84 1.34 7.15
N PHE A 108 -4.24 0.74 8.19
CA PHE A 108 -4.10 -0.71 8.26
C PHE A 108 -5.47 -1.41 8.27
N ASN A 109 -6.42 -0.93 9.08
CA ASN A 109 -7.75 -1.54 9.19
C ASN A 109 -8.50 -1.51 7.87
N GLU A 110 -8.48 -0.39 7.15
CA GLU A 110 -9.14 -0.26 5.85
C GLU A 110 -8.47 -1.15 4.79
N MET A 111 -7.14 -1.17 4.76
CA MET A 111 -6.41 -1.95 3.76
C MET A 111 -6.57 -3.46 3.97
N ILE A 112 -6.54 -3.95 5.22
CA ILE A 112 -6.86 -5.37 5.49
C ILE A 112 -8.34 -5.66 5.22
N GLY A 113 -9.24 -4.72 5.51
CA GLY A 113 -10.66 -4.81 5.18
C GLY A 113 -10.90 -5.05 3.69
N ASN A 114 -10.14 -4.38 2.82
CA ASN A 114 -10.18 -4.59 1.36
C ASN A 114 -9.77 -6.02 0.97
N ILE A 115 -8.72 -6.57 1.58
CA ILE A 115 -8.30 -7.96 1.36
C ILE A 115 -9.42 -8.92 1.77
N LEU A 116 -9.99 -8.75 2.97
CA LEU A 116 -11.07 -9.59 3.47
C LEU A 116 -12.33 -9.50 2.60
N TYR A 117 -12.65 -8.30 2.13
CA TYR A 117 -13.76 -8.08 1.21
C TYR A 117 -13.56 -8.85 -0.11
N LEU A 118 -12.38 -8.72 -0.73
CA LEU A 118 -12.05 -9.43 -1.97
C LEU A 118 -12.00 -10.97 -1.76
N ALA A 119 -11.48 -11.42 -0.62
CA ALA A 119 -11.52 -12.84 -0.24
C ALA A 119 -12.96 -13.36 -0.16
N ASN A 120 -13.90 -12.58 0.39
CA ASN A 120 -15.33 -12.90 0.43
C ASN A 120 -15.98 -12.94 -0.96
N LEU A 121 -15.40 -12.26 -1.96
CA LEU A 121 -15.79 -12.38 -3.36
C LEU A 121 -15.20 -13.62 -4.06
N GLY A 122 -14.38 -14.42 -3.34
CA GLY A 122 -13.81 -15.67 -3.82
C GLY A 122 -12.39 -15.57 -4.37
N VAL A 123 -11.68 -14.47 -4.16
CA VAL A 123 -10.24 -14.36 -4.47
C VAL A 123 -9.44 -15.18 -3.47
N GLU A 124 -8.51 -15.99 -3.96
CA GLU A 124 -7.76 -16.97 -3.15
C GLU A 124 -6.29 -16.60 -2.98
N VAL A 125 -5.73 -15.80 -3.89
CA VAL A 125 -4.34 -15.37 -3.81
C VAL A 125 -4.26 -13.85 -3.93
N PHE A 126 -3.54 -13.19 -3.02
CA PHE A 126 -3.26 -11.75 -3.10
C PHE A 126 -1.76 -11.52 -3.27
N ARG A 127 -1.37 -10.92 -4.39
CA ARG A 127 -0.02 -10.40 -4.57
C ARG A 127 0.04 -9.01 -3.95
N ILE A 128 0.75 -8.89 -2.86
CA ILE A 128 0.92 -7.61 -2.15
C ILE A 128 2.06 -6.84 -2.81
N ASP A 129 1.70 -5.74 -3.45
CA ASP A 129 2.64 -4.85 -4.14
C ASP A 129 3.50 -4.04 -3.17
N ALA A 130 4.76 -3.80 -3.55
CA ALA A 130 5.69 -2.88 -2.89
C ALA A 130 5.83 -3.07 -1.37
N VAL A 131 5.75 -4.32 -0.88
CA VAL A 131 5.79 -4.65 0.56
C VAL A 131 6.92 -3.97 1.33
N PRO A 132 8.18 -3.93 0.84
CA PRO A 132 9.29 -3.34 1.57
C PRO A 132 9.12 -1.87 1.93
N TYR A 133 8.22 -1.15 1.28
CA TYR A 133 8.04 0.30 1.36
C TYR A 133 6.91 0.75 2.30
N ILE A 134 6.11 -0.16 2.85
CA ILE A 134 4.87 0.15 3.59
C ILE A 134 5.10 1.06 4.79
N TRP A 135 6.23 0.93 5.51
CA TRP A 135 6.54 1.75 6.68
C TRP A 135 7.54 2.85 6.38
N LYS A 136 7.24 4.07 6.85
CA LYS A 136 8.09 5.26 6.70
C LYS A 136 8.63 5.69 8.07
N GLN A 137 9.92 5.94 8.14
CA GLN A 137 10.56 6.43 9.36
C GLN A 137 11.69 7.38 9.03
N LEU A 138 11.62 8.58 9.59
CA LEU A 138 12.64 9.62 9.41
C LEU A 138 14.02 9.10 9.83
N GLY A 139 15.06 9.48 9.08
CA GLY A 139 16.44 9.08 9.33
C GLY A 139 16.79 7.66 8.86
N THR A 140 15.85 7.00 8.16
CA THR A 140 16.07 5.68 7.54
C THR A 140 15.91 5.74 6.03
N ASN A 141 16.22 4.64 5.33
CA ASN A 141 15.97 4.53 3.90
C ASN A 141 14.50 4.19 3.55
N CYS A 142 13.61 4.07 4.54
CA CYS A 142 12.20 3.69 4.40
C CYS A 142 11.97 2.38 3.61
N ARG A 143 12.90 1.42 3.72
CA ARG A 143 12.79 0.11 3.06
C ARG A 143 13.15 -1.00 4.04
N ASN A 144 12.40 -2.09 4.04
CA ASN A 144 12.66 -3.30 4.83
C ASN A 144 12.79 -3.05 6.35
N LEU A 145 12.07 -2.08 6.87
CA LEU A 145 12.11 -1.76 8.29
C LEU A 145 11.41 -2.84 9.12
N PRO A 146 11.79 -3.06 10.39
CA PRO A 146 11.17 -4.09 11.24
C PRO A 146 9.64 -4.00 11.32
N GLN A 147 9.10 -2.80 11.24
CA GLN A 147 7.65 -2.55 11.26
C GLN A 147 6.94 -3.13 10.02
N VAL A 148 7.62 -3.19 8.87
CA VAL A 148 7.07 -3.84 7.66
C VAL A 148 6.78 -5.31 7.96
N HIS A 149 7.73 -6.03 8.58
CA HIS A 149 7.55 -7.44 8.95
C HIS A 149 6.42 -7.61 9.99
N THR A 150 6.26 -6.65 10.90
CA THR A 150 5.14 -6.67 11.85
C THR A 150 3.79 -6.53 11.14
N ILE A 151 3.68 -5.58 10.20
CA ILE A 151 2.46 -5.38 9.40
C ILE A 151 2.13 -6.63 8.59
N VAL A 152 3.11 -7.20 7.87
CA VAL A 152 2.92 -8.42 7.06
C VAL A 152 2.47 -9.59 7.95
N ARG A 153 3.08 -9.76 9.13
CA ARG A 153 2.70 -10.80 10.09
C ARG A 153 1.28 -10.61 10.61
N MET A 154 0.87 -9.37 10.92
CA MET A 154 -0.51 -9.06 11.32
C MET A 154 -1.50 -9.40 10.21
N MET A 155 -1.21 -9.03 8.96
CA MET A 155 -2.04 -9.37 7.80
C MET A 155 -2.19 -10.89 7.67
N ARG A 156 -1.07 -11.64 7.76
CA ARG A 156 -1.05 -13.10 7.69
C ARG A 156 -1.93 -13.70 8.78
N MET A 157 -1.75 -13.28 10.04
CA MET A 157 -2.53 -13.79 11.18
C MET A 157 -4.03 -13.53 11.02
N ILE A 158 -4.43 -12.34 10.54
CA ILE A 158 -5.84 -12.02 10.29
C ILE A 158 -6.40 -12.94 9.21
N CYS A 159 -5.67 -13.12 8.10
CA CYS A 159 -6.11 -14.03 7.03
C CYS A 159 -6.23 -15.48 7.52
N GLU A 160 -5.29 -15.96 8.32
CA GLU A 160 -5.34 -17.33 8.88
C GLU A 160 -6.57 -17.57 9.77
N ILE A 161 -7.03 -16.54 10.47
CA ILE A 161 -8.20 -16.63 11.35
C ILE A 161 -9.50 -16.48 10.56
N VAL A 162 -9.57 -15.49 9.65
CA VAL A 162 -10.84 -15.06 9.02
C VAL A 162 -11.08 -15.76 7.67
N CYS A 163 -10.02 -16.00 6.89
CA CYS A 163 -10.08 -16.59 5.55
C CYS A 163 -8.89 -17.55 5.31
N PRO A 164 -8.80 -18.68 6.03
CA PRO A 164 -7.61 -19.55 6.06
C PRO A 164 -7.23 -20.17 4.70
N GLY A 165 -8.13 -20.14 3.72
CA GLY A 165 -7.85 -20.57 2.35
C GLY A 165 -7.13 -19.54 1.47
N VAL A 166 -6.85 -18.34 2.00
CA VAL A 166 -6.18 -17.28 1.26
C VAL A 166 -4.66 -17.38 1.37
N LEU A 167 -3.98 -17.22 0.25
CA LEU A 167 -2.51 -17.11 0.16
C LEU A 167 -2.11 -15.64 -0.04
N LEU A 168 -1.16 -15.16 0.75
CA LEU A 168 -0.50 -13.86 0.56
C LEU A 168 0.86 -14.07 -0.12
N LEU A 169 1.11 -13.35 -1.20
CA LEU A 169 2.35 -13.37 -1.99
C LEU A 169 2.93 -11.96 -2.00
N GLY A 170 4.01 -11.72 -1.27
CA GLY A 170 4.64 -10.40 -1.22
C GLY A 170 5.53 -10.14 -2.43
N GLU A 171 5.44 -8.96 -3.04
CA GLU A 171 6.45 -8.47 -3.96
C GLU A 171 7.62 -7.89 -3.16
N VAL A 172 8.71 -8.64 -3.12
CA VAL A 172 9.93 -8.27 -2.37
C VAL A 172 11.14 -8.45 -3.29
N VAL A 173 11.53 -7.36 -3.97
CA VAL A 173 12.64 -7.39 -4.92
C VAL A 173 13.95 -7.03 -4.21
N MET A 174 14.70 -8.05 -3.81
CA MET A 174 16.01 -7.91 -3.15
C MET A 174 16.83 -9.20 -3.25
N ALA A 175 18.05 -9.18 -2.72
CA ALA A 175 18.90 -10.36 -2.65
C ALA A 175 18.21 -11.48 -1.84
N PRO A 176 18.32 -12.76 -2.26
CA PRO A 176 17.57 -13.89 -1.68
C PRO A 176 17.67 -14.00 -0.16
N GLU A 177 18.86 -13.76 0.40
CA GLU A 177 19.09 -13.83 1.86
C GLU A 177 18.31 -12.75 2.65
N LYS A 178 17.89 -11.68 2.00
CA LYS A 178 17.08 -10.60 2.59
C LYS A 178 15.58 -10.84 2.45
N VAL A 179 15.16 -11.76 1.59
CA VAL A 179 13.74 -12.11 1.38
C VAL A 179 13.24 -13.05 2.48
N VAL A 180 14.12 -13.92 3.02
CA VAL A 180 13.75 -14.94 4.00
C VAL A 180 12.92 -14.45 5.20
N PRO A 181 13.12 -13.23 5.76
CA PRO A 181 12.30 -12.72 6.86
C PRO A 181 10.84 -12.37 6.50
N TYR A 182 10.50 -12.29 5.21
CA TYR A 182 9.14 -12.02 4.73
C TYR A 182 8.32 -13.30 4.62
#